data_0ccf49a30a94f82e3394798e0ef918b5
#
_entry.id   0ccf49a30a94f82e3394798e0ef918b5
#
_cell.length_a   1.000
_cell.length_b   1.000
_cell.length_c   1.000
_cell.angle_alpha   90.00
_cell.angle_beta   90.00
_cell.angle_gamma   90.00
#
_symmetry.space_group_name_H-M   'P 1'
#
loop_
_entity.id
_entity.type
_entity.pdbx_description
1 polymer ?
#
loop_
_entity_poly.entity_id
_entity_poly.type
_entity_poly.pdbx_seq_one_letter_code
_entity_poly.pdbx_strand_id
1 'polypeptide(L)'
;MDEPEPGPIRVVLVDDQELVRAGFTMVLDAQPDIEVVGEAGDGQQALDLLRTTEADVVLMDVRMPRMDGIEATRRMASGAWGGAGHGAGHGAGRGGGESAPKVIILTTFDLDEYAFAAIKAGAGGFLLKDAGPAQLIEAIKAVHSGDAVVAPSTTKRLLDRFALHLPDSEQKASGALESLTDREGEVLRLVARGMSNAEIAGRLFVSEATVKTHMGRILMKLGLRDRVQAVVFAYETGLVKSGQSGDPR
;
A
#
# COMPACT_ATOMS: atom_id res chain seq x y z
N MET A 1 1.28 5.03 -34.09
CA MET A 1 0.23 5.55 -33.20
C MET A 1 0.93 5.69 -31.86
N ASP A 2 1.22 6.93 -31.47
CA ASP A 2 1.78 7.18 -30.16
C ASP A 2 0.71 6.79 -29.14
N GLU A 3 1.03 5.87 -28.23
CA GLU A 3 0.22 5.67 -27.03
C GLU A 3 0.21 6.99 -26.26
N PRO A 4 -0.94 7.49 -25.79
CA PRO A 4 -0.98 8.70 -24.99
C PRO A 4 -0.07 8.49 -23.76
N GLU A 5 0.84 9.41 -23.53
CA GLU A 5 1.67 9.41 -22.32
C GLU A 5 0.73 9.37 -21.11
N PRO A 6 1.00 8.51 -20.12
CA PRO A 6 0.21 8.47 -18.91
C PRO A 6 0.24 9.86 -18.25
N GLY A 7 -0.94 10.38 -17.90
CA GLY A 7 -1.05 11.66 -17.19
C GLY A 7 -0.33 11.64 -15.83
N PRO A 8 -0.19 12.81 -15.18
CA PRO A 8 0.45 12.90 -13.88
C PRO A 8 -0.30 12.08 -12.82
N ILE A 9 0.42 11.56 -11.84
CA ILE A 9 -0.15 10.88 -10.67
C ILE A 9 -0.87 11.92 -9.81
N ARG A 10 -2.17 11.77 -9.62
CA ARG A 10 -3.01 12.69 -8.84
C ARG A 10 -2.93 12.35 -7.36
N VAL A 11 -2.43 13.29 -6.56
CA VAL A 11 -2.17 13.09 -5.13
C VAL A 11 -3.08 13.99 -4.30
N VAL A 12 -3.69 13.44 -3.26
CA VAL A 12 -4.37 14.20 -2.20
C VAL A 12 -3.52 14.16 -0.94
N LEU A 13 -3.31 15.33 -0.31
CA LEU A 13 -2.57 15.49 0.94
C LEU A 13 -3.54 15.61 2.11
N VAL A 14 -3.35 14.79 3.15
CA VAL A 14 -4.22 14.80 4.34
C VAL A 14 -3.36 14.85 5.59
N ASP A 15 -3.34 16.00 6.25
CA ASP A 15 -2.56 16.28 7.45
C ASP A 15 -3.22 17.44 8.21
N ASP A 16 -3.27 17.42 9.52
CA ASP A 16 -3.86 18.52 10.29
C ASP A 16 -2.92 19.74 10.40
N GLN A 17 -1.64 19.57 10.09
CA GLN A 17 -0.63 20.63 10.13
C GLN A 17 -0.47 21.29 8.75
N GLU A 18 -0.97 22.52 8.62
CA GLU A 18 -0.90 23.29 7.37
C GLU A 18 0.54 23.46 6.83
N LEU A 19 1.50 23.68 7.74
CA LEU A 19 2.91 23.83 7.34
C LEU A 19 3.49 22.54 6.74
N VAL A 20 3.07 21.38 7.23
CA VAL A 20 3.49 20.08 6.71
C VAL A 20 2.90 19.87 5.32
N ARG A 21 1.61 20.17 5.12
CA ARG A 21 0.97 20.10 3.80
C ARG A 21 1.66 21.00 2.79
N ALA A 22 1.89 22.28 3.16
CA ALA A 22 2.59 23.22 2.28
C ALA A 22 3.99 22.74 1.90
N GLY A 23 4.71 22.11 2.84
CA GLY A 23 6.04 21.52 2.58
C GLY A 23 5.97 20.36 1.58
N PHE A 24 5.01 19.45 1.72
CA PHE A 24 4.82 18.34 0.77
C PHE A 24 4.34 18.84 -0.59
N THR A 25 3.41 19.80 -0.65
CA THR A 25 2.96 20.42 -1.91
C THR A 25 4.14 21.00 -2.67
N MET A 26 5.03 21.77 -2.01
CA MET A 26 6.21 22.34 -2.64
C MET A 26 7.14 21.25 -3.24
N VAL A 27 7.31 20.13 -2.56
CA VAL A 27 8.15 19.02 -3.03
C VAL A 27 7.51 18.32 -4.23
N LEU A 28 6.20 18.10 -4.19
CA LEU A 28 5.47 17.36 -5.23
C LEU A 28 5.25 18.20 -6.48
N ASP A 29 4.95 19.48 -6.35
CA ASP A 29 4.79 20.42 -7.48
C ASP A 29 6.07 20.60 -8.31
N ALA A 30 7.23 20.29 -7.72
CA ALA A 30 8.49 20.26 -8.45
C ALA A 30 8.66 19.03 -9.38
N GLN A 31 7.72 18.06 -9.33
CA GLN A 31 7.77 16.85 -10.14
C GLN A 31 6.78 16.96 -11.31
N PRO A 32 7.24 16.79 -12.56
CA PRO A 32 6.36 16.96 -13.73
C PRO A 32 5.32 15.81 -13.88
N ASP A 33 5.55 14.70 -13.22
CA ASP A 33 4.74 13.49 -13.28
C ASP A 33 3.85 13.27 -12.04
N ILE A 34 3.74 14.28 -11.16
CA ILE A 34 2.89 14.26 -9.96
C ILE A 34 2.11 15.58 -9.90
N GLU A 35 0.84 15.50 -9.54
CA GLU A 35 -0.05 16.65 -9.37
C GLU A 35 -0.78 16.56 -8.02
N VAL A 36 -0.69 17.61 -7.20
CA VAL A 36 -1.49 17.72 -5.97
C VAL A 36 -2.88 18.24 -6.34
N VAL A 37 -3.87 17.35 -6.34
CA VAL A 37 -5.26 17.65 -6.74
C VAL A 37 -6.14 18.12 -5.59
N GLY A 38 -5.64 18.08 -4.35
CA GLY A 38 -6.39 18.57 -3.20
C GLY A 38 -5.69 18.35 -1.87
N GLU A 39 -6.18 19.07 -0.86
CA GLU A 39 -5.70 19.03 0.52
C GLU A 39 -6.86 18.91 1.52
N ALA A 40 -6.63 18.21 2.63
CA ALA A 40 -7.58 18.06 3.73
C ALA A 40 -6.87 18.13 5.09
N GLY A 41 -7.53 18.66 6.10
CA GLY A 41 -7.01 18.78 7.45
C GLY A 41 -7.42 17.65 8.40
N ASP A 42 -8.22 16.69 7.94
CA ASP A 42 -8.63 15.49 8.68
C ASP A 42 -9.27 14.44 7.76
N GLY A 43 -9.51 13.26 8.31
CA GLY A 43 -10.06 12.13 7.57
C GLY A 43 -11.46 12.36 7.01
N GLN A 44 -12.32 13.14 7.70
CA GLN A 44 -13.65 13.43 7.20
C GLN A 44 -13.60 14.37 6.00
N GLN A 45 -12.80 15.44 6.06
CA GLN A 45 -12.58 16.32 4.93
C GLN A 45 -11.99 15.59 3.73
N ALA A 46 -11.05 14.64 3.97
CA ALA A 46 -10.48 13.81 2.93
C ALA A 46 -11.57 12.98 2.20
N LEU A 47 -12.46 12.32 2.96
CA LEU A 47 -13.56 11.56 2.37
C LEU A 47 -14.53 12.45 1.58
N ASP A 48 -14.84 13.64 2.08
CA ASP A 48 -15.73 14.59 1.40
C ASP A 48 -15.10 15.13 0.12
N LEU A 49 -13.79 15.45 0.15
CA LEU A 49 -13.02 15.90 -1.02
C LEU A 49 -13.00 14.82 -2.12
N LEU A 50 -12.71 13.57 -1.76
CA LEU A 50 -12.61 12.45 -2.69
C LEU A 50 -13.96 12.07 -3.34
N ARG A 51 -15.09 12.58 -2.88
CA ARG A 51 -16.39 12.40 -3.56
C ARG A 51 -16.48 13.15 -4.88
N THR A 52 -15.73 14.23 -5.01
CA THR A 52 -15.76 15.12 -6.17
C THR A 52 -14.42 15.22 -6.88
N THR A 53 -13.34 14.73 -6.27
CA THR A 53 -11.98 14.82 -6.78
C THR A 53 -11.44 13.41 -6.99
N GLU A 54 -11.03 13.10 -8.19
CA GLU A 54 -10.34 11.87 -8.50
C GLU A 54 -8.88 11.96 -8.04
N ALA A 55 -8.44 10.94 -7.33
CA ALA A 55 -7.06 10.79 -6.86
C ALA A 55 -6.56 9.36 -7.08
N ASP A 56 -5.29 9.24 -7.40
CA ASP A 56 -4.62 7.95 -7.56
C ASP A 56 -3.97 7.51 -6.24
N VAL A 57 -3.40 8.48 -5.51
CA VAL A 57 -2.72 8.27 -4.23
C VAL A 57 -3.18 9.30 -3.20
N VAL A 58 -3.38 8.86 -1.97
CA VAL A 58 -3.64 9.72 -0.81
C VAL A 58 -2.49 9.60 0.17
N LEU A 59 -1.81 10.71 0.47
CA LEU A 59 -0.87 10.80 1.58
C LEU A 59 -1.65 11.15 2.84
N MET A 60 -1.68 10.27 3.83
CA MET A 60 -2.58 10.34 4.98
C MET A 60 -1.80 10.36 6.29
N ASP A 61 -1.91 11.44 7.06
CA ASP A 61 -1.46 11.41 8.45
C ASP A 61 -2.31 10.48 9.30
N VAL A 62 -1.70 9.89 10.32
CA VAL A 62 -2.39 9.01 11.26
C VAL A 62 -3.22 9.82 12.25
N ARG A 63 -2.60 10.79 12.92
CA ARG A 63 -3.22 11.51 14.04
C ARG A 63 -3.79 12.85 13.62
N MET A 64 -5.09 12.89 13.43
CA MET A 64 -5.83 14.09 13.06
C MET A 64 -7.09 14.24 13.90
N PRO A 65 -7.62 15.49 14.06
CA PRO A 65 -8.88 15.72 14.76
C PRO A 65 -10.06 15.11 14.00
N ARG A 66 -11.20 14.96 14.67
CA ARG A 66 -12.48 14.47 14.15
C ARG A 66 -12.45 13.03 13.63
N MET A 67 -11.69 12.73 12.61
CA MET A 67 -11.49 11.39 12.06
C MET A 67 -10.00 11.17 11.82
N ASP A 68 -9.44 10.15 12.44
CA ASP A 68 -8.05 9.76 12.25
C ASP A 68 -7.84 9.09 10.87
N GLY A 69 -6.56 9.03 10.45
CA GLY A 69 -6.21 8.51 9.13
C GLY A 69 -6.44 7.01 8.98
N ILE A 70 -6.45 6.24 10.07
CA ILE A 70 -6.71 4.80 10.03
C ILE A 70 -8.17 4.53 9.73
N GLU A 71 -9.08 5.25 10.39
CA GLU A 71 -10.52 5.15 10.14
C GLU A 71 -10.87 5.65 8.74
N ALA A 72 -10.27 6.76 8.29
CA ALA A 72 -10.44 7.25 6.93
C ALA A 72 -9.98 6.23 5.90
N THR A 73 -8.81 5.63 6.09
CA THR A 73 -8.26 4.56 5.23
C THR A 73 -9.20 3.35 5.19
N ARG A 74 -9.73 2.93 6.33
CA ARG A 74 -10.69 1.81 6.40
C ARG A 74 -11.95 2.09 5.61
N ARG A 75 -12.50 3.29 5.68
CA ARG A 75 -13.69 3.71 4.92
C ARG A 75 -13.40 3.77 3.43
N MET A 76 -12.26 4.32 3.02
CA MET A 76 -11.82 4.32 1.62
C MET A 76 -11.72 2.89 1.09
N ALA A 77 -11.08 2.01 1.84
CA ALA A 77 -10.86 0.63 1.48
C ALA A 77 -12.14 -0.21 1.36
N SER A 78 -13.17 0.09 2.17
CA SER A 78 -14.47 -0.62 2.16
C SER A 78 -15.42 -0.11 1.08
N GLY A 79 -15.08 0.97 0.35
CA GLY A 79 -16.00 1.63 -0.58
C GLY A 79 -17.16 2.37 0.09
N ALA A 80 -17.19 2.46 1.41
CA ALA A 80 -18.30 3.03 2.20
C ALA A 80 -18.35 4.57 2.17
N TRP A 81 -17.48 5.23 1.42
CA TRP A 81 -17.35 6.69 1.37
C TRP A 81 -18.03 7.36 0.15
N GLY A 82 -18.49 6.57 -0.84
CA GLY A 82 -19.27 7.10 -1.97
C GLY A 82 -18.44 7.98 -2.90
N GLY A 83 -17.19 7.58 -3.21
CA GLY A 83 -16.28 8.36 -4.04
C GLY A 83 -16.76 8.59 -5.47
N ALA A 84 -16.20 9.58 -6.13
CA ALA A 84 -16.41 9.87 -7.55
C ALA A 84 -16.10 8.61 -8.37
N GLY A 85 -17.09 8.10 -9.10
CA GLY A 85 -16.94 6.86 -9.88
C GLY A 85 -17.53 5.59 -9.24
N HIS A 86 -17.89 5.57 -7.95
CA HIS A 86 -18.54 4.43 -7.29
C HIS A 86 -20.08 4.51 -7.38
N GLY A 87 -20.62 4.63 -8.59
CA GLY A 87 -22.03 4.40 -8.85
C GLY A 87 -22.35 2.92 -8.69
N ALA A 88 -23.27 2.56 -7.80
CA ALA A 88 -23.85 1.23 -7.68
C ALA A 88 -24.49 0.83 -9.04
N GLY A 89 -23.74 0.18 -9.90
CA GLY A 89 -24.18 -0.25 -11.21
C GLY A 89 -23.34 -1.43 -11.68
N HIS A 90 -23.87 -2.63 -11.53
CA HIS A 90 -23.40 -3.81 -12.25
C HIS A 90 -23.56 -3.55 -13.75
N GLY A 91 -22.49 -3.19 -14.44
CA GLY A 91 -22.47 -2.98 -15.88
C GLY A 91 -21.09 -3.31 -16.43
N ALA A 92 -20.96 -4.51 -17.00
CA ALA A 92 -19.77 -4.92 -17.73
C ALA A 92 -19.50 -3.97 -18.92
N GLY A 93 -18.27 -3.46 -19.00
CA GLY A 93 -17.71 -2.99 -20.25
C GLY A 93 -17.35 -1.52 -20.33
N ARG A 94 -16.11 -1.21 -19.85
CA ARG A 94 -15.14 -0.34 -20.57
C ARG A 94 -13.85 -0.35 -19.75
N GLY A 95 -12.71 -0.64 -20.40
CA GLY A 95 -11.40 -0.75 -19.77
C GLY A 95 -10.95 0.59 -19.16
N GLY A 96 -10.70 0.57 -17.86
CA GLY A 96 -10.28 1.68 -17.02
C GLY A 96 -10.90 1.43 -15.64
N GLY A 97 -10.34 0.48 -14.85
CA GLY A 97 -10.88 0.17 -13.52
C GLY A 97 -10.70 1.35 -12.60
N GLU A 98 -11.78 2.04 -12.24
CA GLU A 98 -11.84 3.00 -11.15
C GLU A 98 -11.64 2.27 -9.82
N SER A 99 -10.38 2.06 -9.49
CA SER A 99 -9.94 1.51 -8.22
C SER A 99 -9.95 2.65 -7.19
N ALA A 100 -10.38 2.35 -5.96
CA ALA A 100 -10.23 3.31 -4.86
C ALA A 100 -8.78 3.81 -4.77
N PRO A 101 -8.56 5.08 -4.39
CA PRO A 101 -7.22 5.64 -4.31
C PRO A 101 -6.36 4.83 -3.33
N LYS A 102 -5.10 4.66 -3.66
CA LYS A 102 -4.15 3.96 -2.79
C LYS A 102 -3.68 4.90 -1.69
N VAL A 103 -3.67 4.42 -0.46
CA VAL A 103 -3.32 5.24 0.70
C VAL A 103 -1.89 4.94 1.15
N ILE A 104 -1.06 5.99 1.25
CA ILE A 104 0.24 5.95 1.92
C ILE A 104 0.07 6.65 3.27
N ILE A 105 0.30 5.94 4.34
CA ILE A 105 0.27 6.51 5.68
C ILE A 105 1.57 7.26 5.95
N LEU A 106 1.43 8.50 6.42
CA LEU A 106 2.52 9.31 6.94
C LEU A 106 2.46 9.33 8.46
N THR A 107 3.58 9.13 9.14
CA THR A 107 3.62 9.16 10.61
C THR A 107 4.91 9.74 11.15
N THR A 108 4.86 10.20 12.38
CA THR A 108 6.02 10.51 13.20
C THR A 108 6.52 9.25 13.93
N PHE A 109 7.46 9.34 14.85
CA PHE A 109 8.25 8.26 15.44
C PHE A 109 7.54 7.08 16.15
N ASP A 110 6.24 7.13 16.47
CA ASP A 110 5.52 6.06 17.17
C ASP A 110 4.94 4.99 16.20
N LEU A 111 5.84 4.19 15.65
CA LEU A 111 5.62 3.32 14.50
C LEU A 111 4.76 2.07 14.76
N ASP A 112 4.69 1.57 15.98
CA ASP A 112 4.40 0.15 16.16
C ASP A 112 2.90 -0.22 16.22
N GLU A 113 2.07 0.58 16.88
CA GLU A 113 0.62 0.27 16.98
C GLU A 113 -0.17 0.78 15.76
N TYR A 114 0.18 1.99 15.26
CA TYR A 114 -0.55 2.63 14.18
C TYR A 114 -0.26 2.03 12.81
N ALA A 115 0.96 1.58 12.56
CA ALA A 115 1.32 0.97 11.29
C ALA A 115 0.55 -0.33 11.05
N PHE A 116 0.36 -1.16 12.09
CA PHE A 116 -0.46 -2.36 12.01
C PHE A 116 -1.92 -2.06 11.73
N ALA A 117 -2.50 -1.13 12.48
CA ALA A 117 -3.89 -0.74 12.29
C ALA A 117 -4.11 -0.14 10.89
N ALA A 118 -3.14 0.64 10.37
CA ALA A 118 -3.17 1.21 9.04
C ALA A 118 -3.14 0.15 7.94
N ILE A 119 -2.25 -0.84 8.06
CA ILE A 119 -2.16 -1.97 7.13
C ILE A 119 -3.45 -2.79 7.14
N LYS A 120 -4.00 -3.12 8.32
CA LYS A 120 -5.31 -3.79 8.44
C LYS A 120 -6.45 -2.95 7.87
N ALA A 121 -6.36 -1.63 7.98
CA ALA A 121 -7.33 -0.72 7.38
C ALA A 121 -7.23 -0.68 5.85
N GLY A 122 -6.11 -1.14 5.27
CA GLY A 122 -5.90 -1.23 3.84
C GLY A 122 -4.97 -0.19 3.25
N ALA A 123 -4.05 0.35 4.05
CA ALA A 123 -2.99 1.19 3.52
C ALA A 123 -2.08 0.40 2.58
N GLY A 124 -1.80 0.95 1.38
CA GLY A 124 -0.90 0.40 0.37
C GLY A 124 0.57 0.78 0.60
N GLY A 125 0.83 1.73 1.49
CA GLY A 125 2.18 2.18 1.82
C GLY A 125 2.27 2.82 3.20
N PHE A 126 3.51 2.93 3.68
CA PHE A 126 3.82 3.54 4.97
C PHE A 126 5.16 4.28 4.88
N LEU A 127 5.18 5.53 5.33
CA LEU A 127 6.36 6.39 5.30
C LEU A 127 6.45 7.23 6.57
N LEU A 128 7.67 7.54 7.00
CA LEU A 128 7.90 8.49 8.07
C LEU A 128 7.78 9.93 7.54
N LYS A 129 7.25 10.86 8.33
CA LYS A 129 7.16 12.29 7.96
C LYS A 129 8.53 12.96 7.81
N ASP A 130 9.59 12.38 8.37
CA ASP A 130 10.97 12.80 8.22
C ASP A 130 11.68 12.16 7.01
N ALA A 131 10.97 11.34 6.25
CA ALA A 131 11.51 10.80 5.01
C ALA A 131 11.87 11.92 4.04
N GLY A 132 13.03 11.79 3.40
CA GLY A 132 13.48 12.79 2.43
C GLY A 132 12.59 12.85 1.19
N PRO A 133 12.62 13.98 0.45
CA PRO A 133 11.82 14.18 -0.75
C PRO A 133 11.90 13.04 -1.77
N ALA A 134 13.11 12.51 -2.01
CA ALA A 134 13.31 11.40 -2.95
C ALA A 134 12.55 10.13 -2.55
N GLN A 135 12.52 9.81 -1.24
CA GLN A 135 11.80 8.65 -0.73
C GLN A 135 10.29 8.81 -0.84
N LEU A 136 9.77 10.02 -0.61
CA LEU A 136 8.36 10.35 -0.77
C LEU A 136 7.92 10.15 -2.23
N ILE A 137 8.68 10.71 -3.18
CA ILE A 137 8.39 10.60 -4.61
C ILE A 137 8.45 9.14 -5.06
N GLU A 138 9.48 8.40 -4.65
CA GLU A 138 9.61 6.98 -4.96
C GLU A 138 8.44 6.16 -4.39
N ALA A 139 8.02 6.46 -3.15
CA ALA A 139 6.87 5.82 -2.52
C ALA A 139 5.57 6.04 -3.30
N ILE A 140 5.30 7.29 -3.72
CA ILE A 140 4.11 7.61 -4.52
C ILE A 140 4.11 6.82 -5.84
N LYS A 141 5.21 6.86 -6.57
CA LYS A 141 5.34 6.16 -7.87
C LYS A 141 5.18 4.65 -7.73
N ALA A 142 5.81 4.06 -6.74
CA ALA A 142 5.75 2.63 -6.53
C ALA A 142 4.34 2.18 -6.06
N VAL A 143 3.72 2.89 -5.12
CA VAL A 143 2.34 2.60 -4.71
C VAL A 143 1.38 2.77 -5.89
N HIS A 144 1.52 3.82 -6.70
CA HIS A 144 0.73 4.01 -7.92
C HIS A 144 0.92 2.85 -8.92
N SER A 145 2.12 2.33 -9.09
CA SER A 145 2.42 1.17 -9.97
C SER A 145 1.92 -0.17 -9.41
N GLY A 146 1.36 -0.19 -8.19
CA GLY A 146 0.92 -1.42 -7.53
C GLY A 146 2.03 -2.15 -6.77
N ASP A 147 3.22 -1.56 -6.70
CA ASP A 147 4.29 -2.01 -5.84
C ASP A 147 4.06 -1.39 -4.46
N ALA A 148 3.95 -2.21 -3.42
CA ALA A 148 3.85 -1.67 -2.06
C ALA A 148 5.19 -1.10 -1.64
N VAL A 149 5.19 0.13 -1.16
CA VAL A 149 6.36 0.73 -0.53
C VAL A 149 6.18 0.68 0.98
N VAL A 150 6.75 -0.33 1.55
CA VAL A 150 7.20 -0.28 2.93
C VAL A 150 8.70 -0.35 2.84
N ALA A 151 9.42 0.69 3.30
CA ALA A 151 10.86 0.65 3.29
C ALA A 151 11.33 -0.67 3.93
N PRO A 152 12.28 -1.42 3.33
CA PRO A 152 12.66 -2.77 3.81
C PRO A 152 13.01 -2.80 5.30
N SER A 153 13.62 -1.72 5.80
CA SER A 153 13.93 -1.53 7.22
C SER A 153 12.69 -1.38 8.10
N THR A 154 11.66 -0.70 7.61
CA THR A 154 10.39 -0.49 8.31
C THR A 154 9.53 -1.76 8.26
N THR A 155 9.48 -2.44 7.12
CA THR A 155 8.81 -3.74 6.96
C THR A 155 9.38 -4.75 7.94
N LYS A 156 10.70 -4.90 8.00
CA LYS A 156 11.35 -5.87 8.90
C LYS A 156 11.04 -5.57 10.37
N ARG A 157 11.16 -4.31 10.81
CA ARG A 157 10.88 -3.91 12.19
C ARG A 157 9.40 -4.06 12.57
N LEU A 158 8.50 -3.75 11.66
CA LEU A 158 7.06 -4.00 11.81
C LEU A 158 6.80 -5.50 11.95
N LEU A 159 7.39 -6.31 11.10
CA LEU A 159 7.17 -7.74 11.04
C LEU A 159 7.77 -8.47 12.26
N ASP A 160 8.93 -8.07 12.74
CA ASP A 160 9.56 -8.66 13.94
C ASP A 160 8.70 -8.44 15.20
N ARG A 161 7.95 -7.32 15.29
CA ARG A 161 6.97 -7.08 16.36
C ARG A 161 5.60 -7.71 16.11
N PHE A 162 5.20 -7.84 14.86
CA PHE A 162 3.95 -8.50 14.46
C PHE A 162 3.86 -9.94 14.92
N ALA A 163 4.95 -10.67 14.78
CA ALA A 163 4.99 -12.08 15.16
C ALA A 163 4.69 -12.34 16.65
N LEU A 164 4.80 -11.32 17.49
CA LEU A 164 4.49 -11.41 18.91
C LEU A 164 3.00 -11.22 19.24
N HIS A 165 2.18 -10.74 18.29
CA HIS A 165 0.78 -10.37 18.52
C HIS A 165 -0.22 -11.09 17.60
N LEU A 166 0.22 -12.05 16.79
CA LEU A 166 -0.68 -12.83 15.94
C LEU A 166 -1.34 -13.93 16.78
N PRO A 167 -2.68 -14.02 16.81
CA PRO A 167 -3.35 -15.20 17.36
C PRO A 167 -3.05 -16.40 16.46
N ASP A 168 -2.80 -17.56 17.05
CA ASP A 168 -2.62 -18.86 16.38
C ASP A 168 -3.87 -19.22 15.55
N SER A 169 -3.91 -18.77 14.30
CA SER A 169 -4.98 -19.07 13.34
C SER A 169 -4.54 -20.16 12.36
N GLU A 170 -4.00 -21.27 12.87
CA GLU A 170 -3.41 -22.34 12.03
C GLU A 170 -4.41 -23.05 11.10
N GLN A 171 -5.71 -23.00 11.36
CA GLN A 171 -6.68 -23.85 10.65
C GLN A 171 -7.30 -23.25 9.37
N LYS A 172 -7.40 -21.91 9.23
CA LYS A 172 -7.94 -21.29 8.00
C LYS A 172 -6.90 -21.00 6.94
N ALA A 173 -5.64 -20.99 7.33
CA ALA A 173 -4.51 -20.61 6.50
C ALA A 173 -4.02 -21.72 5.56
N SER A 174 -4.12 -22.99 5.94
CA SER A 174 -3.61 -24.12 5.17
C SER A 174 -4.26 -24.25 3.78
N GLY A 175 -5.58 -24.16 3.67
CA GLY A 175 -6.28 -24.32 2.39
C GLY A 175 -6.02 -23.19 1.38
N ALA A 176 -5.81 -21.97 1.86
CA ALA A 176 -5.54 -20.85 0.97
C ALA A 176 -4.13 -20.94 0.35
N LEU A 177 -3.13 -21.38 1.12
CA LEU A 177 -1.78 -21.59 0.63
C LEU A 177 -1.68 -22.73 -0.39
N GLU A 178 -2.54 -23.76 -0.29
CA GLU A 178 -2.63 -24.87 -1.25
C GLU A 178 -3.07 -24.42 -2.66
N SER A 179 -3.71 -23.27 -2.77
CA SER A 179 -4.09 -22.69 -4.08
C SER A 179 -2.91 -22.12 -4.87
N LEU A 180 -1.78 -21.85 -4.20
CA LEU A 180 -0.59 -21.31 -4.82
C LEU A 180 0.26 -22.42 -5.44
N THR A 181 0.83 -22.14 -6.61
CA THR A 181 1.89 -22.98 -7.17
C THR A 181 3.17 -22.84 -6.33
N ASP A 182 4.09 -23.80 -6.44
CA ASP A 182 5.39 -23.75 -5.74
C ASP A 182 6.11 -22.42 -6.00
N ARG A 183 6.07 -21.93 -7.24
CA ARG A 183 6.71 -20.69 -7.65
C ARG A 183 6.03 -19.44 -7.04
N GLU A 184 4.73 -19.43 -6.98
CA GLU A 184 3.96 -18.36 -6.31
C GLU A 184 4.24 -18.37 -4.79
N GLY A 185 4.29 -19.53 -4.17
CA GLY A 185 4.68 -19.68 -2.77
C GLY A 185 6.11 -19.21 -2.48
N GLU A 186 7.06 -19.47 -3.40
CA GLU A 186 8.42 -18.96 -3.31
C GLU A 186 8.47 -17.44 -3.41
N VAL A 187 7.78 -16.84 -4.39
CA VAL A 187 7.66 -15.38 -4.53
C VAL A 187 7.03 -14.78 -3.28
N LEU A 188 5.94 -15.34 -2.75
CA LEU A 188 5.27 -14.84 -1.55
C LEU A 188 6.20 -14.86 -0.32
N ARG A 189 7.02 -15.90 -0.15
CA ARG A 189 8.03 -15.94 0.94
C ARG A 189 9.07 -14.84 0.82
N LEU A 190 9.54 -14.54 -0.40
CA LEU A 190 10.54 -13.48 -0.63
C LEU A 190 9.92 -12.10 -0.43
N VAL A 191 8.69 -11.90 -0.88
CA VAL A 191 7.89 -10.69 -0.62
C VAL A 191 7.72 -10.47 0.88
N ALA A 192 7.36 -11.50 1.64
CA ALA A 192 7.22 -11.44 3.08
C ALA A 192 8.54 -11.13 3.82
N ARG A 193 9.67 -11.41 3.21
CA ARG A 193 11.01 -11.01 3.72
C ARG A 193 11.39 -9.57 3.37
N GLY A 194 10.49 -8.81 2.73
CA GLY A 194 10.70 -7.40 2.39
C GLY A 194 11.49 -7.16 1.10
N MET A 195 11.75 -8.20 0.28
CA MET A 195 12.52 -8.04 -0.96
C MET A 195 11.70 -7.29 -2.02
N SER A 196 12.31 -6.35 -2.72
CA SER A 196 11.75 -5.66 -3.90
C SER A 196 11.58 -6.62 -5.09
N ASN A 197 10.81 -6.22 -6.12
CA ASN A 197 10.66 -7.04 -7.32
C ASN A 197 12.00 -7.26 -8.03
N ALA A 198 12.90 -6.27 -8.05
CA ALA A 198 14.24 -6.37 -8.61
C ALA A 198 15.10 -7.41 -7.86
N GLU A 199 15.10 -7.38 -6.52
CA GLU A 199 15.83 -8.34 -5.69
C GLU A 199 15.28 -9.76 -5.86
N ILE A 200 13.95 -9.92 -5.92
CA ILE A 200 13.29 -11.21 -6.17
C ILE A 200 13.66 -11.71 -7.58
N ALA A 201 13.62 -10.84 -8.59
CA ALA A 201 13.97 -11.17 -9.96
C ALA A 201 15.41 -11.68 -10.06
N GLY A 202 16.36 -10.97 -9.42
CA GLY A 202 17.74 -11.41 -9.34
C GLY A 202 17.92 -12.76 -8.63
N ARG A 203 17.23 -12.95 -7.51
CA ARG A 203 17.31 -14.19 -6.71
C ARG A 203 16.70 -15.40 -7.41
N LEU A 204 15.62 -15.20 -8.16
CA LEU A 204 14.89 -16.26 -8.85
C LEU A 204 15.28 -16.44 -10.31
N PHE A 205 16.25 -15.63 -10.81
CA PHE A 205 16.73 -15.64 -12.19
C PHE A 205 15.60 -15.45 -13.21
N VAL A 206 14.72 -14.47 -12.95
CA VAL A 206 13.60 -14.08 -13.83
C VAL A 206 13.60 -12.56 -14.07
N SER A 207 12.73 -12.07 -14.95
CA SER A 207 12.52 -10.63 -15.11
C SER A 207 11.61 -10.06 -14.00
N GLU A 208 11.74 -8.77 -13.71
CA GLU A 208 10.82 -8.07 -12.79
C GLU A 208 9.35 -8.17 -13.27
N ALA A 209 9.11 -8.11 -14.58
CA ALA A 209 7.78 -8.28 -15.16
C ALA A 209 7.19 -9.67 -14.82
N THR A 210 8.05 -10.71 -14.77
CA THR A 210 7.64 -12.06 -14.35
C THR A 210 7.26 -12.06 -12.87
N VAL A 211 8.04 -11.38 -12.02
CA VAL A 211 7.72 -11.25 -10.58
C VAL A 211 6.40 -10.52 -10.38
N LYS A 212 6.17 -9.39 -11.09
CA LYS A 212 4.88 -8.66 -11.08
C LYS A 212 3.72 -9.55 -11.50
N THR A 213 3.89 -10.38 -12.53
CA THR A 213 2.87 -11.33 -12.97
C THR A 213 2.55 -12.38 -11.89
N HIS A 214 3.57 -12.95 -11.24
CA HIS A 214 3.35 -13.88 -10.12
C HIS A 214 2.64 -13.19 -8.96
N MET A 215 3.04 -11.95 -8.62
CA MET A 215 2.41 -11.18 -7.56
C MET A 215 0.93 -10.93 -7.83
N GLY A 216 0.58 -10.50 -9.04
CA GLY A 216 -0.82 -10.31 -9.44
C GLY A 216 -1.66 -11.59 -9.31
N ARG A 217 -1.11 -12.75 -9.68
CA ARG A 217 -1.78 -14.06 -9.53
C ARG A 217 -1.94 -14.45 -8.06
N ILE A 218 -0.94 -14.20 -7.22
CA ILE A 218 -1.00 -14.44 -5.78
C ILE A 218 -2.12 -13.60 -5.16
N LEU A 219 -2.15 -12.30 -5.43
CA LEU A 219 -3.18 -11.39 -4.93
C LEU A 219 -4.59 -11.85 -5.33
N MET A 220 -4.77 -12.21 -6.60
CA MET A 220 -6.05 -12.70 -7.11
C MET A 220 -6.47 -14.02 -6.44
N LYS A 221 -5.58 -15.00 -6.31
CA LYS A 221 -5.87 -16.31 -5.72
C LYS A 221 -6.20 -16.23 -4.23
N LEU A 222 -5.52 -15.34 -3.51
CA LEU A 222 -5.71 -15.16 -2.07
C LEU A 222 -6.78 -14.11 -1.73
N GLY A 223 -7.36 -13.41 -2.74
CA GLY A 223 -8.34 -12.35 -2.53
C GLY A 223 -7.74 -11.13 -1.82
N LEU A 224 -6.45 -10.85 -2.02
CA LEU A 224 -5.72 -9.76 -1.41
C LEU A 224 -5.67 -8.56 -2.36
N ARG A 225 -5.71 -7.35 -1.82
CA ARG A 225 -5.76 -6.12 -2.63
C ARG A 225 -4.40 -5.64 -3.10
N ASP A 226 -3.38 -5.85 -2.28
CA ASP A 226 -2.04 -5.31 -2.51
C ASP A 226 -0.96 -6.18 -1.86
N ARG A 227 0.30 -5.79 -2.14
CA ARG A 227 1.49 -6.48 -1.64
C ARG A 227 1.61 -6.46 -0.11
N VAL A 228 1.15 -5.39 0.56
CA VAL A 228 1.20 -5.27 2.02
C VAL A 228 0.29 -6.34 2.65
N GLN A 229 -0.90 -6.52 2.08
CA GLN A 229 -1.83 -7.57 2.48
C GLN A 229 -1.21 -8.97 2.29
N ALA A 230 -0.44 -9.17 1.22
CA ALA A 230 0.25 -10.44 0.98
C ALA A 230 1.35 -10.69 2.03
N VAL A 231 2.06 -9.66 2.46
CA VAL A 231 3.03 -9.76 3.55
C VAL A 231 2.32 -10.15 4.86
N VAL A 232 1.28 -9.43 5.25
CA VAL A 232 0.49 -9.74 6.46
C VAL A 232 -0.02 -11.18 6.41
N PHE A 233 -0.62 -11.59 5.30
CA PHE A 233 -1.12 -12.94 5.10
C PHE A 233 -0.04 -14.01 5.28
N ALA A 234 1.17 -13.80 4.74
CA ALA A 234 2.27 -14.75 4.87
C ALA A 234 2.73 -14.95 6.32
N TYR A 235 2.63 -13.91 7.15
CA TYR A 235 2.92 -14.02 8.60
C TYR A 235 1.74 -14.62 9.37
N GLU A 236 0.50 -14.21 9.10
CA GLU A 236 -0.71 -14.76 9.74
C GLU A 236 -0.86 -16.28 9.49
N THR A 237 -0.41 -16.74 8.32
CA THR A 237 -0.45 -18.17 7.95
C THR A 237 0.77 -18.96 8.40
N GLY A 238 1.75 -18.31 9.04
CA GLY A 238 2.99 -18.97 9.44
C GLY A 238 3.90 -19.39 8.28
N LEU A 239 3.63 -18.94 7.04
CA LEU A 239 4.47 -19.20 5.87
C LEU A 239 5.90 -18.66 6.07
N VAL A 240 6.01 -17.56 6.83
CA VAL A 240 7.27 -16.97 7.28
C VAL A 240 7.19 -16.75 8.79
N LYS A 241 8.22 -17.18 9.52
CA LYS A 241 8.34 -16.96 10.97
C LYS A 241 9.36 -15.85 11.24
N SER A 242 9.07 -15.00 12.22
CA SER A 242 10.04 -14.02 12.71
C SER A 242 11.26 -14.72 13.29
N GLY A 243 12.45 -14.21 12.96
CA GLY A 243 13.71 -14.70 13.52
C GLY A 243 14.47 -15.72 12.69
N GLN A 244 13.96 -16.20 11.56
CA GLN A 244 14.77 -17.03 10.64
C GLN A 244 15.49 -16.17 9.58
N SER A 245 16.46 -15.36 10.05
CA SER A 245 17.52 -14.81 9.19
C SER A 245 18.63 -15.85 9.13
N GLY A 246 18.37 -16.97 8.49
CA GLY A 246 19.34 -18.00 8.17
C GLY A 246 19.51 -18.07 6.68
N ASP A 247 20.61 -17.52 6.19
CA ASP A 247 21.16 -17.80 4.86
C ASP A 247 21.61 -19.27 4.85
N PRO A 248 21.04 -20.15 4.05
CA PRO A 248 21.71 -21.38 3.71
C PRO A 248 22.69 -21.07 2.58
N ARG A 249 23.95 -21.25 2.87
CA ARG A 249 25.11 -21.20 1.97
C ARG A 249 24.86 -21.88 0.63
#